data_86587d832d6e6830a663109d2f9b719a
#
_entry.id   86587d832d6e6830a663109d2f9b719a
#
_cell.length_a   1.000
_cell.length_b   1.000
_cell.length_c   1.000
_cell.angle_alpha   90.00
_cell.angle_beta   90.00
_cell.angle_gamma   90.00
#
_symmetry.space_group_name_H-M   'P 1'
#
loop_
_entity.id
_entity.type
_entity.pdbx_description
1 polymer ?
#
loop_
_entity_poly.entity_id
_entity_poly.type
_entity_poly.pdbx_seq_one_letter_code
_entity_poly.pdbx_strand_id
1 'polypeptide(L)'
;MNKIAFFLPIVACAAALILGFDYHYWWAYALIAAAAEGILYLMFYLNNSSIEYLSGHIVRLEHHYPWTERCEKSRTVGGKTERYVSYVDHEDEYIYELNTGHTGSIPEKEYERLVRLWPTYKSEIHVQHRHCVSGGGGEEIKWNGDESITETKTYTHRYRNPLKNSYSVNRGQKIKKDEAKALGLFDYPEPVADAEQQVVLVDPDVYYNGNIDETNRELQRLNAFCGAEKQIHVFILLFPSNEGSQIAFKQRDYWKGCNKNELVVCLGVNDKQVDWCETLSWMDNDALNNEVKDYFRQNYNKNLTEFVKWLRAHLDNWKRVEVKTMKTSSQMSLGSTLYLWISASLISAFVLLCAYWIGGK
;
A
#
# COMPACT_ATOMS: atom_id res chain seq x y z
N MET A 1 -28.53 8.72 -2.08
CA MET A 1 -28.36 9.05 -3.51
C MET A 1 -27.40 8.12 -4.23
N ASN A 2 -26.21 7.88 -3.71
CA ASN A 2 -25.20 7.08 -4.45
C ASN A 2 -25.54 5.61 -4.66
N LYS A 3 -26.38 5.01 -3.79
CA LYS A 3 -26.82 3.61 -3.97
C LYS A 3 -27.73 3.42 -5.19
N ILE A 4 -28.47 4.45 -5.55
CA ILE A 4 -29.40 4.41 -6.70
C ILE A 4 -28.62 4.26 -8.02
N ALA A 5 -27.47 4.92 -8.16
CA ALA A 5 -26.65 4.84 -9.36
C ALA A 5 -26.21 3.41 -9.71
N PHE A 6 -25.99 2.57 -8.70
CA PHE A 6 -25.63 1.15 -8.91
C PHE A 6 -26.76 0.33 -9.54
N PHE A 7 -28.01 0.70 -9.32
CA PHE A 7 -29.15 -0.04 -9.85
C PHE A 7 -29.56 0.40 -11.26
N LEU A 8 -28.94 1.46 -11.81
CA LEU A 8 -29.30 1.94 -13.15
C LEU A 8 -29.20 0.89 -14.26
N PRO A 9 -28.17 0.02 -14.33
CA PRO A 9 -28.10 -1.02 -15.35
C PRO A 9 -29.23 -2.04 -15.23
N ILE A 10 -29.64 -2.40 -14.01
CA ILE A 10 -30.79 -3.32 -13.78
C ILE A 10 -32.09 -2.65 -14.24
N VAL A 11 -32.26 -1.36 -13.91
CA VAL A 11 -33.44 -0.58 -14.34
C VAL A 11 -33.47 -0.46 -15.87
N ALA A 12 -32.30 -0.27 -16.52
CA ALA A 12 -32.21 -0.23 -17.97
C ALA A 12 -32.63 -1.57 -18.62
N CYS A 13 -32.22 -2.70 -18.07
CA CYS A 13 -32.66 -4.02 -18.52
C CYS A 13 -34.16 -4.24 -18.34
N ALA A 14 -34.72 -3.86 -17.20
CA ALA A 14 -36.14 -3.93 -16.94
C ALA A 14 -36.95 -3.06 -17.94
N ALA A 15 -36.45 -1.84 -18.20
CA ALA A 15 -37.05 -0.94 -19.20
C ALA A 15 -37.00 -1.55 -20.61
N ALA A 16 -35.91 -2.21 -21.01
CA ALA A 16 -35.81 -2.89 -22.29
C ALA A 16 -36.89 -3.95 -22.47
N LEU A 17 -37.13 -4.76 -21.41
CA LEU A 17 -38.21 -5.77 -21.43
C LEU A 17 -39.60 -5.14 -21.53
N ILE A 18 -39.84 -4.04 -20.81
CA ILE A 18 -41.15 -3.31 -20.86
C ILE A 18 -41.39 -2.65 -22.22
N LEU A 19 -40.33 -2.13 -22.87
CA LEU A 19 -40.39 -1.49 -24.17
C LEU A 19 -40.59 -2.46 -25.35
N GLY A 20 -40.72 -3.77 -25.05
CA GLY A 20 -41.14 -4.76 -26.07
C GLY A 20 -39.96 -5.42 -26.80
N PHE A 21 -38.75 -5.35 -26.27
CA PHE A 21 -37.67 -6.19 -26.75
C PHE A 21 -37.99 -7.66 -26.51
N ASP A 22 -37.49 -8.56 -27.34
CA ASP A 22 -37.85 -9.98 -27.32
C ASP A 22 -37.58 -10.61 -25.95
N TYR A 23 -38.63 -11.03 -25.23
CA TYR A 23 -38.56 -11.61 -23.89
C TYR A 23 -37.82 -12.96 -23.86
N HIS A 24 -37.69 -13.65 -25.00
CA HIS A 24 -36.93 -14.90 -25.08
C HIS A 24 -35.45 -14.73 -24.72
N TYR A 25 -34.92 -13.51 -24.81
CA TYR A 25 -33.53 -13.19 -24.45
C TYR A 25 -33.40 -12.59 -23.04
N TRP A 26 -34.43 -12.71 -22.18
CA TRP A 26 -34.38 -12.13 -20.82
C TRP A 26 -33.13 -12.54 -20.03
N TRP A 27 -32.64 -13.78 -20.21
CA TRP A 27 -31.42 -14.27 -19.58
C TRP A 27 -30.16 -13.54 -20.08
N ALA A 28 -30.11 -13.18 -21.36
CA ALA A 28 -28.98 -12.41 -21.91
C ALA A 28 -28.98 -10.99 -21.33
N TYR A 29 -30.14 -10.35 -21.19
CA TYR A 29 -30.26 -9.04 -20.54
C TYR A 29 -29.86 -9.10 -19.08
N ALA A 30 -30.24 -10.16 -18.36
CA ALA A 30 -29.84 -10.36 -16.97
C ALA A 30 -28.31 -10.57 -16.83
N LEU A 31 -27.67 -11.30 -17.74
CA LEU A 31 -26.22 -11.46 -17.77
C LEU A 31 -25.49 -10.14 -18.06
N ILE A 32 -25.96 -9.36 -19.01
CA ILE A 32 -25.39 -8.05 -19.34
C ILE A 32 -25.52 -7.10 -18.14
N ALA A 33 -26.69 -7.09 -17.46
CA ALA A 33 -26.88 -6.28 -16.26
C ALA A 33 -25.95 -6.71 -15.13
N ALA A 34 -25.82 -8.01 -14.88
CA ALA A 34 -24.91 -8.52 -13.86
C ALA A 34 -23.44 -8.17 -14.16
N ALA A 35 -23.02 -8.27 -15.42
CA ALA A 35 -21.67 -7.86 -15.84
C ALA A 35 -21.47 -6.33 -15.66
N ALA A 36 -22.45 -5.52 -16.03
CA ALA A 36 -22.43 -4.08 -15.87
C ALA A 36 -22.35 -3.67 -14.38
N GLU A 37 -23.12 -4.31 -13.51
CA GLU A 37 -23.04 -4.12 -12.05
C GLU A 37 -21.66 -4.52 -11.50
N GLY A 38 -21.10 -5.64 -11.96
CA GLY A 38 -19.77 -6.08 -11.59
C GLY A 38 -18.69 -5.06 -11.97
N ILE A 39 -18.78 -4.49 -13.18
CA ILE A 39 -17.87 -3.43 -13.65
C ILE A 39 -18.01 -2.17 -12.80
N LEU A 40 -19.24 -1.70 -12.56
CA LEU A 40 -19.48 -0.54 -11.69
C LEU A 40 -18.96 -0.75 -10.27
N TYR A 41 -19.18 -1.93 -9.70
CA TYR A 41 -18.67 -2.28 -8.38
C TYR A 41 -17.13 -2.26 -8.37
N LEU A 42 -16.49 -2.86 -9.37
CA LEU A 42 -15.05 -2.88 -9.50
C LEU A 42 -14.47 -1.46 -9.64
N MET A 43 -15.06 -0.64 -10.50
CA MET A 43 -14.64 0.77 -10.67
C MET A 43 -14.77 1.55 -9.35
N PHE A 44 -15.89 1.36 -8.64
CA PHE A 44 -16.09 1.99 -7.33
C PHE A 44 -15.10 1.48 -6.29
N TYR A 45 -14.84 0.17 -6.25
CA TYR A 45 -13.87 -0.45 -5.35
C TYR A 45 -12.46 0.08 -5.59
N LEU A 46 -12.01 0.11 -6.84
CA LEU A 46 -10.69 0.61 -7.20
C LEU A 46 -10.54 2.11 -6.90
N ASN A 47 -11.58 2.89 -7.14
CA ASN A 47 -11.55 4.33 -6.85
C ASN A 47 -11.53 4.63 -5.34
N ASN A 48 -12.08 3.75 -4.49
CA ASN A 48 -12.06 3.88 -3.03
C ASN A 48 -10.90 3.13 -2.35
N SER A 49 -9.92 2.65 -3.11
CA SER A 49 -8.71 2.07 -2.54
C SER A 49 -7.58 3.10 -2.48
N SER A 50 -6.76 3.01 -1.45
CA SER A 50 -5.51 3.75 -1.30
C SER A 50 -4.36 2.78 -1.16
N ILE A 51 -3.16 3.26 -1.44
CA ILE A 51 -1.92 2.55 -1.22
C ILE A 51 -1.31 3.14 0.04
N GLU A 52 -0.80 2.27 0.90
CA GLU A 52 0.05 2.60 2.02
C GLU A 52 1.31 1.75 1.93
N TYR A 53 2.34 2.12 2.69
CA TYR A 53 3.56 1.35 2.76
C TYR A 53 3.62 0.63 4.10
N LEU A 54 3.99 -0.64 4.04
CA LEU A 54 4.27 -1.47 5.19
C LEU A 54 5.70 -1.98 5.09
N SER A 55 6.36 -2.07 6.22
CA SER A 55 7.69 -2.66 6.29
C SER A 55 7.64 -3.99 7.02
N GLY A 56 8.53 -4.89 6.63
CA GLY A 56 8.78 -6.15 7.32
C GLY A 56 10.26 -6.48 7.31
N HIS A 57 10.68 -7.42 8.14
CA HIS A 57 12.02 -7.99 8.12
C HIS A 57 12.00 -9.36 7.48
N ILE A 58 13.10 -9.75 6.85
CA ILE A 58 13.22 -11.03 6.16
C ILE A 58 13.28 -12.14 7.18
N VAL A 59 12.39 -13.12 7.07
CA VAL A 59 12.32 -14.30 7.95
C VAL A 59 12.66 -15.60 7.23
N ARG A 60 12.62 -15.61 5.89
CA ARG A 60 12.93 -16.77 5.07
C ARG A 60 13.53 -16.34 3.75
N LEU A 61 14.50 -17.10 3.29
CA LEU A 61 15.10 -17.02 1.98
C LEU A 61 14.92 -18.35 1.26
N GLU A 62 14.57 -18.32 0.01
CA GLU A 62 14.47 -19.50 -0.85
C GLU A 62 15.31 -19.30 -2.11
N HIS A 63 15.95 -20.39 -2.55
CA HIS A 63 16.57 -20.49 -3.86
C HIS A 63 15.88 -21.62 -4.61
N HIS A 64 15.16 -21.29 -5.67
CA HIS A 64 14.56 -22.26 -6.57
C HIS A 64 15.54 -22.57 -7.68
N TYR A 65 15.92 -23.84 -7.81
CA TYR A 65 16.84 -24.28 -8.87
C TYR A 65 16.17 -24.27 -10.23
N PRO A 66 16.93 -24.16 -11.34
CA PRO A 66 16.37 -24.24 -12.68
C PRO A 66 15.65 -25.58 -12.90
N TRP A 67 14.47 -25.51 -13.48
CA TRP A 67 13.68 -26.71 -13.78
C TRP A 67 12.75 -26.49 -14.97
N THR A 68 12.35 -27.59 -15.60
CA THR A 68 11.36 -27.56 -16.70
C THR A 68 10.02 -28.02 -16.18
N GLU A 69 9.05 -27.10 -16.21
CA GLU A 69 7.67 -27.36 -15.85
C GLU A 69 6.97 -28.11 -16.98
N ARG A 70 6.35 -29.24 -16.67
CA ARG A 70 5.52 -30.01 -17.60
C ARG A 70 4.05 -29.85 -17.22
N CYS A 71 3.29 -29.11 -18.03
CA CYS A 71 1.88 -28.87 -17.82
C CYS A 71 1.02 -29.59 -18.85
N GLU A 72 -0.01 -30.28 -18.41
CA GLU A 72 -1.04 -30.83 -19.28
C GLU A 72 -2.15 -29.78 -19.48
N LYS A 73 -2.32 -29.35 -20.71
CA LYS A 73 -3.31 -28.35 -21.11
C LYS A 73 -4.34 -28.98 -22.04
N SER A 74 -5.54 -28.43 -22.10
CA SER A 74 -6.57 -28.81 -23.06
C SER A 74 -6.99 -27.60 -23.89
N ARG A 75 -7.23 -27.82 -25.18
CA ARG A 75 -7.82 -26.83 -26.09
C ARG A 75 -8.99 -27.44 -26.84
N THR A 76 -9.97 -26.63 -27.18
CA THR A 76 -11.09 -27.08 -28.01
C THR A 76 -10.87 -26.61 -29.44
N VAL A 77 -10.73 -27.54 -30.37
CA VAL A 77 -10.56 -27.27 -31.80
C VAL A 77 -11.68 -28.01 -32.54
N GLY A 78 -12.49 -27.31 -33.30
CA GLY A 78 -13.60 -27.91 -34.08
C GLY A 78 -14.61 -28.69 -33.25
N GLY A 79 -14.87 -28.27 -31.98
CA GLY A 79 -15.80 -28.95 -31.06
C GLY A 79 -15.24 -30.19 -30.37
N LYS A 80 -13.99 -30.57 -30.62
CA LYS A 80 -13.28 -31.67 -29.95
C LYS A 80 -12.25 -31.10 -28.96
N THR A 81 -12.20 -31.67 -27.76
CA THR A 81 -11.19 -31.31 -26.76
C THR A 81 -9.92 -32.13 -26.99
N GLU A 82 -8.85 -31.47 -27.34
CA GLU A 82 -7.52 -32.07 -27.50
C GLU A 82 -6.68 -31.76 -26.26
N ARG A 83 -5.99 -32.76 -25.71
CA ARG A 83 -5.00 -32.59 -24.65
C ARG A 83 -3.62 -32.46 -25.29
N TYR A 84 -2.83 -31.54 -24.78
CA TYR A 84 -1.43 -31.37 -25.21
C TYR A 84 -0.57 -31.05 -23.98
N VAL A 85 0.73 -31.35 -24.13
CA VAL A 85 1.74 -31.05 -23.10
C VAL A 85 2.42 -29.73 -23.47
N SER A 86 2.57 -28.85 -22.50
CA SER A 86 3.32 -27.61 -22.61
C SER A 86 4.51 -27.70 -21.66
N TYR A 87 5.66 -27.26 -22.11
CA TYR A 87 6.87 -27.15 -21.29
C TYR A 87 7.19 -25.68 -21.09
N VAL A 88 7.59 -25.31 -19.87
CA VAL A 88 8.06 -23.96 -19.52
C VAL A 88 9.34 -24.14 -18.71
N ASP A 89 10.42 -23.53 -19.18
CA ASP A 89 11.69 -23.54 -18.47
C ASP A 89 11.71 -22.39 -17.45
N HIS A 90 12.09 -22.71 -16.23
CA HIS A 90 12.30 -21.79 -15.13
C HIS A 90 13.80 -21.68 -14.86
N GLU A 91 14.26 -20.45 -14.77
CA GLU A 91 15.62 -20.12 -14.38
C GLU A 91 15.78 -20.11 -12.85
N ASP A 92 16.98 -19.90 -12.35
CA ASP A 92 17.24 -19.67 -10.93
C ASP A 92 16.42 -18.49 -10.42
N GLU A 93 15.72 -18.70 -9.32
CA GLU A 93 14.92 -17.66 -8.67
C GLU A 93 15.28 -17.58 -7.18
N TYR A 94 15.64 -16.37 -6.72
CA TYR A 94 15.96 -16.08 -5.33
C TYR A 94 14.83 -15.26 -4.70
N ILE A 95 14.19 -15.81 -3.67
CA ILE A 95 12.98 -15.28 -3.07
C ILE A 95 13.23 -14.98 -1.59
N TYR A 96 12.68 -13.87 -1.12
CA TYR A 96 12.59 -13.60 0.31
C TYR A 96 11.11 -13.63 0.76
N GLU A 97 10.90 -13.98 2.02
CA GLU A 97 9.63 -13.79 2.71
C GLU A 97 9.84 -12.91 3.94
N LEU A 98 8.93 -11.96 4.12
CA LEU A 98 8.90 -11.08 5.29
C LEU A 98 8.05 -11.69 6.42
N ASN A 99 8.27 -11.22 7.64
CA ASN A 99 7.43 -11.54 8.80
C ASN A 99 5.95 -11.19 8.62
N THR A 100 5.63 -10.38 7.62
CA THR A 100 4.27 -10.02 7.21
C THR A 100 3.62 -11.04 6.26
N GLY A 101 4.36 -12.05 5.81
CA GLY A 101 3.96 -13.00 4.77
C GLY A 101 4.08 -12.45 3.34
N HIS A 102 4.59 -11.23 3.17
CA HIS A 102 4.90 -10.70 1.85
C HIS A 102 6.15 -11.38 1.30
N THR A 103 6.11 -11.76 0.02
CA THR A 103 7.23 -12.37 -0.70
C THR A 103 7.68 -11.49 -1.86
N GLY A 104 8.95 -11.54 -2.17
CA GLY A 104 9.53 -10.84 -3.31
C GLY A 104 10.81 -11.49 -3.78
N SER A 105 11.30 -11.10 -4.95
CA SER A 105 12.57 -11.59 -5.49
C SER A 105 13.72 -10.68 -5.07
N ILE A 106 14.91 -11.26 -4.90
CA ILE A 106 16.16 -10.55 -4.63
C ILE A 106 17.23 -11.00 -5.61
N PRO A 107 18.23 -10.16 -5.93
CA PRO A 107 19.37 -10.58 -6.71
C PRO A 107 20.19 -11.69 -6.02
N GLU A 108 20.80 -12.59 -6.81
CA GLU A 108 21.68 -13.66 -6.32
C GLU A 108 22.73 -13.15 -5.33
N LYS A 109 23.40 -12.04 -5.66
CA LYS A 109 24.43 -11.43 -4.80
C LYS A 109 23.90 -11.04 -3.42
N GLU A 110 22.67 -10.54 -3.35
CA GLU A 110 22.03 -10.18 -2.07
C GLU A 110 21.64 -11.45 -1.30
N TYR A 111 21.07 -12.44 -1.98
CA TYR A 111 20.77 -13.75 -1.39
C TYR A 111 22.02 -14.38 -0.74
N GLU A 112 23.13 -14.48 -1.50
CA GLU A 112 24.38 -15.05 -1.00
C GLU A 112 24.95 -14.26 0.20
N ARG A 113 24.80 -12.93 0.20
CA ARG A 113 25.25 -12.09 1.31
C ARG A 113 24.45 -12.40 2.58
N LEU A 114 23.12 -12.48 2.49
CA LEU A 114 22.24 -12.81 3.62
C LEU A 114 22.46 -14.23 4.12
N VAL A 115 22.62 -15.20 3.22
CA VAL A 115 22.95 -16.59 3.57
C VAL A 115 24.24 -16.68 4.38
N ARG A 116 25.26 -15.88 4.04
CA ARG A 116 26.53 -15.86 4.81
C ARG A 116 26.37 -15.24 6.21
N LEU A 117 25.40 -14.35 6.41
CA LEU A 117 25.13 -13.73 7.69
C LEU A 117 24.29 -14.64 8.63
N TRP A 118 23.48 -15.53 8.05
CA TRP A 118 22.57 -16.35 8.82
C TRP A 118 23.22 -17.69 9.21
N PRO A 119 23.47 -17.93 10.50
CA PRO A 119 24.12 -19.17 10.98
C PRO A 119 23.10 -20.32 11.09
N THR A 120 22.33 -20.56 10.02
CA THR A 120 21.28 -21.58 9.99
C THR A 120 21.53 -22.58 8.88
N TYR A 121 20.98 -23.79 9.05
CA TYR A 121 21.10 -24.85 8.06
C TYR A 121 20.11 -24.62 6.91
N LYS A 122 20.55 -24.96 5.71
CA LYS A 122 19.71 -25.05 4.53
C LYS A 122 18.86 -26.31 4.59
N SER A 123 17.57 -26.19 4.29
CA SER A 123 16.65 -27.31 4.10
C SER A 123 16.24 -27.41 2.64
N GLU A 124 16.09 -28.63 2.14
CA GLU A 124 15.60 -28.86 0.79
C GLU A 124 14.10 -28.57 0.73
N ILE A 125 13.69 -27.93 -0.38
CA ILE A 125 12.27 -27.68 -0.68
C ILE A 125 11.92 -28.24 -2.06
N HIS A 126 10.64 -28.55 -2.22
CA HIS A 126 10.06 -28.94 -3.50
C HIS A 126 9.17 -27.83 -4.03
N VAL A 127 9.50 -27.32 -5.23
CA VAL A 127 8.77 -26.24 -5.90
C VAL A 127 7.84 -26.84 -6.93
N GLN A 128 6.54 -26.62 -6.80
CA GLN A 128 5.55 -27.11 -7.75
C GLN A 128 4.42 -26.10 -7.94
N HIS A 129 4.07 -25.82 -9.18
CA HIS A 129 2.90 -25.00 -9.50
C HIS A 129 1.63 -25.86 -9.53
N ARG A 130 0.51 -25.26 -9.10
CA ARG A 130 -0.77 -25.97 -8.80
C ARG A 130 -1.36 -26.83 -9.91
N HIS A 131 -0.96 -26.61 -11.16
CA HIS A 131 -1.56 -27.27 -12.35
C HIS A 131 -0.55 -28.09 -13.15
N CYS A 132 0.62 -28.36 -12.57
CA CYS A 132 1.73 -28.99 -13.29
C CYS A 132 2.09 -30.34 -12.70
N VAL A 133 2.53 -31.24 -13.57
CA VAL A 133 2.81 -32.65 -13.24
C VAL A 133 4.23 -32.83 -12.73
N SER A 134 5.13 -31.89 -13.09
CA SER A 134 6.50 -31.88 -12.62
C SER A 134 6.74 -30.76 -11.64
N GLY A 135 7.67 -30.94 -10.73
CA GLY A 135 8.18 -29.94 -9.82
C GLY A 135 9.69 -29.80 -9.93
N GLY A 136 10.21 -28.69 -9.40
CA GLY A 136 11.63 -28.40 -9.27
C GLY A 136 12.11 -28.62 -7.84
N GLY A 137 13.42 -28.61 -7.65
CA GLY A 137 14.07 -28.58 -6.33
C GLY A 137 14.46 -27.18 -5.96
N GLY A 138 14.74 -26.98 -4.70
CA GLY A 138 15.30 -25.74 -4.16
C GLY A 138 15.80 -25.92 -2.73
N GLU A 139 16.26 -24.84 -2.17
CA GLU A 139 16.68 -24.78 -0.77
C GLU A 139 16.03 -23.59 -0.05
N GLU A 140 15.75 -23.73 1.24
CA GLU A 140 15.29 -22.66 2.08
C GLU A 140 16.22 -22.46 3.28
N ILE A 141 16.29 -21.22 3.76
CA ILE A 141 16.97 -20.83 4.98
C ILE A 141 16.01 -19.97 5.81
N LYS A 142 15.88 -20.29 7.08
CA LYS A 142 15.04 -19.56 8.04
C LYS A 142 15.87 -18.70 8.95
N TRP A 143 15.38 -17.51 9.22
CA TRP A 143 15.97 -16.59 10.18
C TRP A 143 15.92 -17.19 11.60
N ASN A 144 16.96 -16.93 12.39
CA ASN A 144 17.14 -17.49 13.73
C ASN A 144 16.63 -16.61 14.88
N GLY A 145 16.09 -15.43 14.58
CA GLY A 145 15.59 -14.49 15.60
C GLY A 145 16.55 -13.35 15.95
N ASP A 146 17.76 -13.33 15.41
CA ASP A 146 18.71 -12.24 15.67
C ASP A 146 18.40 -11.01 14.78
N GLU A 147 17.87 -9.96 15.42
CA GLU A 147 17.50 -8.71 14.74
C GLU A 147 18.69 -8.01 14.07
N SER A 148 19.92 -8.28 14.50
CA SER A 148 21.12 -7.60 13.97
C SER A 148 21.54 -8.08 12.59
N ILE A 149 21.09 -9.28 12.19
CA ILE A 149 21.51 -9.95 10.94
C ILE A 149 20.40 -10.08 9.91
N THR A 150 19.20 -9.56 10.16
CA THR A 150 18.13 -9.53 9.18
C THR A 150 18.02 -8.17 8.53
N GLU A 151 17.46 -8.14 7.33
CA GLU A 151 17.20 -6.92 6.58
C GLU A 151 15.73 -6.56 6.55
N THR A 152 15.49 -5.29 6.34
CA THR A 152 14.14 -4.73 6.27
C THR A 152 13.80 -4.40 4.83
N LYS A 153 12.56 -4.66 4.45
CA LYS A 153 12.01 -4.28 3.14
C LYS A 153 10.69 -3.55 3.34
N THR A 154 10.46 -2.57 2.51
CA THR A 154 9.18 -1.83 2.46
C THR A 154 8.44 -2.18 1.19
N TYR A 155 7.16 -2.47 1.31
CA TYR A 155 6.31 -2.87 0.19
C TYR A 155 4.97 -2.13 0.20
N THR A 156 4.31 -2.11 -0.95
CA THR A 156 3.01 -1.48 -1.11
C THR A 156 1.89 -2.38 -0.62
N HIS A 157 1.02 -1.82 0.22
CA HIS A 157 -0.20 -2.48 0.67
C HIS A 157 -1.42 -1.69 0.21
N ARG A 158 -2.35 -2.36 -0.47
CA ARG A 158 -3.61 -1.74 -0.92
C ARG A 158 -4.71 -1.97 0.12
N TYR A 159 -5.31 -0.90 0.58
CA TYR A 159 -6.42 -0.98 1.52
C TYR A 159 -7.64 -0.18 1.06
N ARG A 160 -8.82 -0.53 1.57
CA ARG A 160 -10.05 0.19 1.29
C ARG A 160 -10.08 1.51 2.09
N ASN A 161 -10.14 2.64 1.38
CA ASN A 161 -10.19 3.97 1.99
C ASN A 161 -11.49 4.70 1.58
N PRO A 162 -12.60 4.54 2.33
CA PRO A 162 -13.85 5.21 2.04
C PRO A 162 -13.76 6.75 2.19
N LEU A 163 -12.72 7.25 2.85
CA LEU A 163 -12.48 8.68 3.02
C LEU A 163 -11.76 9.32 1.83
N LYS A 164 -11.11 8.53 0.96
CA LYS A 164 -10.31 9.03 -0.16
C LYS A 164 -11.05 10.08 -0.99
N ASN A 165 -12.35 9.88 -1.17
CA ASN A 165 -13.23 10.72 -1.98
C ASN A 165 -14.19 11.56 -1.12
N SER A 166 -13.97 11.68 0.20
CA SER A 166 -14.80 12.51 1.05
C SER A 166 -14.43 13.98 0.89
N TYR A 167 -15.46 14.86 0.94
CA TYR A 167 -15.27 16.30 0.84
C TYR A 167 -14.36 16.87 1.95
N SER A 168 -14.37 16.25 3.13
CA SER A 168 -13.57 16.68 4.29
C SER A 168 -12.07 16.46 4.13
N VAL A 169 -11.66 15.43 3.37
CA VAL A 169 -10.24 15.11 3.13
C VAL A 169 -9.66 15.95 1.97
N ASN A 170 -10.50 16.39 1.05
CA ASN A 170 -10.07 17.17 -0.11
C ASN A 170 -10.02 18.69 0.12
N ARG A 171 -10.22 19.17 1.35
CA ARG A 171 -10.23 20.62 1.69
C ARG A 171 -8.82 21.22 1.85
N GLY A 172 -7.77 20.42 1.93
CA GLY A 172 -6.40 20.92 1.98
C GLY A 172 -6.03 21.64 0.68
N GLN A 173 -5.29 22.72 0.76
CA GLN A 173 -4.68 23.35 -0.41
C GLN A 173 -3.81 22.32 -1.11
N LYS A 174 -4.04 22.13 -2.42
CA LYS A 174 -3.18 21.26 -3.22
C LYS A 174 -1.90 22.01 -3.52
N ILE A 175 -0.88 21.77 -2.70
CA ILE A 175 0.45 22.31 -2.94
C ILE A 175 1.04 21.61 -4.18
N LYS A 176 1.48 22.39 -5.15
CA LYS A 176 2.13 21.86 -6.36
C LYS A 176 3.60 21.56 -6.07
N LYS A 177 4.21 20.70 -6.88
CA LYS A 177 5.60 20.26 -6.69
C LYS A 177 6.59 21.44 -6.68
N ASP A 178 6.43 22.40 -7.58
CA ASP A 178 7.31 23.59 -7.65
C ASP A 178 7.14 24.48 -6.41
N GLU A 179 5.91 24.64 -5.93
CA GLU A 179 5.59 25.37 -4.71
C GLU A 179 6.15 24.64 -3.46
N ALA A 180 6.02 23.32 -3.41
CA ALA A 180 6.56 22.50 -2.35
C ALA A 180 8.09 22.65 -2.25
N LYS A 181 8.76 22.59 -3.40
CA LYS A 181 10.22 22.80 -3.47
C LYS A 181 10.64 24.20 -3.00
N ALA A 182 9.88 25.24 -3.36
CA ALA A 182 10.13 26.61 -2.91
C ALA A 182 9.91 26.80 -1.40
N LEU A 183 9.07 25.94 -0.79
CA LEU A 183 8.78 25.93 0.64
C LEU A 183 9.68 24.98 1.44
N GLY A 184 10.67 24.32 0.84
CA GLY A 184 11.51 23.33 1.52
C GLY A 184 10.74 22.07 1.97
N LEU A 185 9.63 21.70 1.29
CA LEU A 185 8.88 20.50 1.64
C LEU A 185 9.49 19.26 1.00
N PHE A 186 9.45 18.16 1.73
CA PHE A 186 9.96 16.87 1.27
C PHE A 186 9.01 16.20 0.29
N ASP A 187 9.53 15.71 -0.83
CA ASP A 187 8.82 14.74 -1.66
C ASP A 187 8.58 13.46 -0.85
N TYR A 188 7.47 12.76 -1.13
CA TYR A 188 7.21 11.47 -0.46
C TYR A 188 8.28 10.46 -0.88
N PRO A 189 8.97 9.80 0.08
CA PRO A 189 10.05 8.86 -0.24
C PRO A 189 9.46 7.51 -0.70
N GLU A 190 9.24 7.39 -2.02
CA GLU A 190 8.77 6.15 -2.62
C GLU A 190 9.79 5.03 -2.39
N PRO A 191 9.37 3.84 -1.92
CA PRO A 191 10.27 2.71 -1.81
C PRO A 191 10.73 2.25 -3.20
N VAL A 192 12.01 2.10 -3.37
CA VAL A 192 12.62 1.55 -4.58
C VAL A 192 12.84 0.05 -4.38
N ALA A 193 12.54 -0.78 -5.39
CA ALA A 193 12.51 -2.24 -5.27
C ALA A 193 13.77 -2.87 -4.67
N ASP A 194 14.96 -2.28 -4.95
CA ASP A 194 16.25 -2.82 -4.53
C ASP A 194 16.98 -1.95 -3.49
N ALA A 195 16.34 -0.87 -3.01
CA ALA A 195 16.92 0.04 -2.03
C ALA A 195 16.04 0.12 -0.78
N GLU A 196 16.71 0.34 0.37
CA GLU A 196 16.01 0.65 1.61
C GLU A 196 15.30 1.99 1.51
N GLN A 197 14.08 2.07 2.02
CA GLN A 197 13.34 3.33 2.04
C GLN A 197 14.00 4.31 3.00
N GLN A 198 14.24 5.54 2.54
CA GLN A 198 14.64 6.63 3.40
C GLN A 198 13.45 7.06 4.28
N VAL A 199 13.57 6.92 5.59
CA VAL A 199 12.50 7.27 6.56
C VAL A 199 12.87 8.44 7.47
N VAL A 200 14.15 8.87 7.45
CA VAL A 200 14.62 10.11 8.06
C VAL A 200 15.00 11.08 6.95
N LEU A 201 14.25 12.16 6.79
CA LEU A 201 14.48 13.16 5.77
C LEU A 201 15.01 14.44 6.43
N VAL A 202 16.07 15.00 5.89
CA VAL A 202 16.77 16.17 6.43
C VAL A 202 16.80 17.26 5.37
N ASP A 203 16.32 18.44 5.71
CA ASP A 203 16.45 19.61 4.86
C ASP A 203 17.94 19.95 4.69
N PRO A 204 18.41 20.32 3.48
CA PRO A 204 19.82 20.63 3.22
C PRO A 204 20.38 21.76 4.09
N ASP A 205 19.53 22.67 4.56
CA ASP A 205 19.91 23.80 5.40
C ASP A 205 19.93 23.45 6.90
N VAL A 206 19.59 22.20 7.26
CA VAL A 206 19.63 21.71 8.65
C VAL A 206 20.98 21.11 8.95
N TYR A 207 21.68 21.68 9.92
CA TYR A 207 22.83 21.03 10.53
C TYR A 207 22.40 20.20 11.74
N TYR A 208 22.55 18.88 11.65
CA TYR A 208 22.29 17.95 12.74
C TYR A 208 23.57 17.17 13.09
N ASN A 209 23.98 17.21 14.36
CA ASN A 209 25.24 16.62 14.81
C ASN A 209 25.17 15.09 15.11
N GLY A 210 24.00 14.47 14.95
CA GLY A 210 23.81 13.04 15.17
C GLY A 210 24.09 12.22 13.91
N ASN A 211 24.14 10.91 14.07
CA ASN A 211 24.31 9.98 12.96
C ASN A 211 22.95 9.69 12.31
N ILE A 212 22.67 10.38 11.20
CA ILE A 212 21.40 10.21 10.45
C ILE A 212 21.26 8.81 9.86
N ASP A 213 22.35 8.23 9.36
CA ASP A 213 22.31 6.90 8.76
C ASP A 213 21.99 5.82 9.80
N GLU A 214 22.53 5.96 11.00
CA GLU A 214 22.18 5.06 12.11
C GLU A 214 20.71 5.24 12.54
N THR A 215 20.27 6.49 12.69
CA THR A 215 18.87 6.80 13.00
C THR A 215 17.92 6.22 11.94
N ASN A 216 18.28 6.38 10.66
CA ASN A 216 17.48 5.84 9.57
C ASN A 216 17.37 4.32 9.64
N ARG A 217 18.49 3.60 9.88
CA ARG A 217 18.48 2.14 10.05
C ARG A 217 17.63 1.69 11.25
N GLU A 218 17.78 2.37 12.40
CA GLU A 218 16.98 2.02 13.58
C GLU A 218 15.49 2.28 13.35
N LEU A 219 15.13 3.36 12.62
CA LEU A 219 13.74 3.66 12.29
C LEU A 219 13.17 2.67 11.25
N GLN A 220 13.96 2.25 10.28
CA GLN A 220 13.59 1.16 9.35
C GLN A 220 13.32 -0.15 10.11
N ARG A 221 14.17 -0.48 11.10
CA ARG A 221 13.96 -1.63 11.98
C ARG A 221 12.68 -1.49 12.80
N LEU A 222 12.42 -0.34 13.41
CA LEU A 222 11.16 -0.09 14.10
C LEU A 222 9.97 -0.35 13.18
N ASN A 223 9.99 0.23 11.97
CA ASN A 223 8.93 0.04 10.99
C ASN A 223 8.75 -1.43 10.57
N ALA A 224 9.84 -2.19 10.48
CA ALA A 224 9.79 -3.59 10.06
C ALA A 224 9.34 -4.55 11.16
N PHE A 225 9.79 -4.33 12.39
CA PHE A 225 9.46 -5.21 13.53
C PHE A 225 8.09 -4.90 14.15
N CYS A 226 7.71 -3.62 14.17
CA CYS A 226 6.42 -3.19 14.75
C CYS A 226 5.34 -2.99 13.67
N GLY A 227 5.73 -2.77 12.41
CA GLY A 227 4.81 -2.42 11.33
C GLY A 227 3.75 -3.47 11.06
N ALA A 228 4.11 -4.76 11.09
CA ALA A 228 3.17 -5.87 10.86
C ALA A 228 2.09 -5.96 11.95
N GLU A 229 2.50 -5.91 13.21
CA GLU A 229 1.60 -6.06 14.37
C GLU A 229 0.79 -4.79 14.62
N LYS A 230 1.47 -3.65 14.67
CA LYS A 230 0.87 -2.35 15.03
C LYS A 230 0.28 -1.63 13.80
N GLN A 231 0.56 -2.08 12.59
CA GLN A 231 0.21 -1.40 11.33
C GLN A 231 0.65 0.07 11.36
N ILE A 232 1.91 0.29 11.70
CA ILE A 232 2.52 1.62 11.78
C ILE A 232 3.65 1.75 10.77
N HIS A 233 3.82 2.97 10.23
CA HIS A 233 4.97 3.38 9.45
C HIS A 233 5.39 4.78 9.89
N VAL A 234 6.62 4.92 10.38
CA VAL A 234 7.10 6.16 11.00
C VAL A 234 8.09 6.86 10.09
N PHE A 235 7.93 8.18 9.96
CA PHE A 235 8.88 9.08 9.34
C PHE A 235 9.36 10.12 10.34
N ILE A 236 10.61 10.58 10.20
CA ILE A 236 11.16 11.74 10.90
C ILE A 236 11.59 12.75 9.85
N LEU A 237 11.10 13.98 9.94
CA LEU A 237 11.41 15.08 9.04
C LEU A 237 12.09 16.19 9.82
N LEU A 238 13.28 16.60 9.39
CA LEU A 238 14.06 17.67 10.01
C LEU A 238 14.00 18.94 9.16
N PHE A 239 13.40 19.97 9.68
CA PHE A 239 13.28 21.31 9.08
C PHE A 239 14.17 22.32 9.81
N PRO A 240 14.58 23.40 9.15
CA PRO A 240 15.15 24.55 9.84
C PRO A 240 14.16 25.11 10.87
N SER A 241 14.64 25.41 12.09
CA SER A 241 13.75 25.84 13.17
C SER A 241 13.05 27.19 12.90
N ASN A 242 13.70 28.07 12.10
CA ASN A 242 13.17 29.37 11.70
C ASN A 242 11.93 29.31 10.80
N GLU A 243 11.66 28.17 10.14
CA GLU A 243 10.43 27.97 9.36
C GLU A 243 9.19 27.89 10.25
N GLY A 244 9.37 27.58 11.53
CA GLY A 244 8.29 27.42 12.52
C GLY A 244 7.44 26.16 12.28
N SER A 245 6.68 25.77 13.31
CA SER A 245 5.91 24.52 13.27
C SER A 245 4.79 24.47 12.21
N GLN A 246 4.44 25.61 11.61
CA GLN A 246 3.42 25.66 10.54
C GLN A 246 3.85 24.91 9.26
N ILE A 247 5.17 24.72 9.04
CA ILE A 247 5.65 23.96 7.90
C ILE A 247 5.19 22.49 7.95
N ALA A 248 5.05 21.92 9.14
CA ALA A 248 4.53 20.56 9.31
C ALA A 248 3.11 20.40 8.71
N PHE A 249 2.23 21.38 8.87
CA PHE A 249 0.90 21.33 8.28
C PHE A 249 0.91 21.50 6.77
N LYS A 250 1.83 22.32 6.23
CA LYS A 250 2.06 22.40 4.77
C LYS A 250 2.58 21.07 4.23
N GLN A 251 3.51 20.42 4.94
CA GLN A 251 4.02 19.08 4.60
C GLN A 251 2.89 18.04 4.56
N ARG A 252 2.01 18.05 5.58
CA ARG A 252 0.80 17.20 5.58
C ARG A 252 -0.07 17.43 4.34
N ASP A 253 -0.31 18.69 3.98
CA ASP A 253 -1.16 19.05 2.85
C ASP A 253 -0.49 18.63 1.52
N TYR A 254 0.82 18.75 1.40
CA TYR A 254 1.61 18.26 0.28
C TYR A 254 1.55 16.73 0.14
N TRP A 255 1.67 15.99 1.26
CA TRP A 255 1.51 14.54 1.29
C TRP A 255 0.04 14.10 1.33
N LYS A 256 -0.89 14.99 0.98
CA LYS A 256 -2.35 14.73 0.89
C LYS A 256 -2.96 14.14 2.16
N GLY A 257 -2.47 14.57 3.30
CA GLY A 257 -2.96 14.17 4.60
C GLY A 257 -2.27 12.93 5.20
N CYS A 258 -1.18 12.46 4.59
CA CYS A 258 -0.43 11.25 4.97
C CYS A 258 -1.27 9.95 4.85
N ASN A 259 -0.64 8.79 4.95
CA ASN A 259 -1.36 7.51 4.98
C ASN A 259 -1.90 7.22 6.39
N LYS A 260 -2.88 6.31 6.46
CA LYS A 260 -3.58 6.01 7.72
C LYS A 260 -2.74 5.27 8.75
N ASN A 261 -1.68 4.64 8.30
CA ASN A 261 -0.71 3.94 9.14
C ASN A 261 0.52 4.78 9.46
N GLU A 262 0.59 6.02 9.00
CA GLU A 262 1.77 6.86 9.19
C GLU A 262 1.72 7.67 10.47
N LEU A 263 2.87 7.69 11.16
CA LEU A 263 3.23 8.66 12.18
C LEU A 263 4.41 9.46 11.62
N VAL A 264 4.17 10.72 11.27
CA VAL A 264 5.20 11.62 10.77
C VAL A 264 5.59 12.59 11.88
N VAL A 265 6.83 12.51 12.34
CA VAL A 265 7.39 13.38 13.37
C VAL A 265 8.18 14.49 12.67
N CYS A 266 7.67 15.70 12.72
CA CYS A 266 8.29 16.90 12.16
C CYS A 266 9.04 17.66 13.26
N LEU A 267 10.31 17.90 13.05
CA LEU A 267 11.18 18.56 14.02
C LEU A 267 11.82 19.82 13.39
N GLY A 268 11.73 20.93 14.11
CA GLY A 268 12.50 22.12 13.78
C GLY A 268 13.80 22.11 14.54
N VAL A 269 14.92 22.11 13.82
CA VAL A 269 16.27 21.98 14.38
C VAL A 269 17.05 23.26 14.20
N ASN A 270 17.70 23.71 15.26
CA ASN A 270 18.63 24.82 15.28
C ASN A 270 19.94 24.39 15.95
N ASP A 271 21.06 24.49 15.22
CA ASP A 271 22.44 24.21 15.66
C ASP A 271 22.72 22.88 16.40
N LYS A 272 21.86 22.21 17.00
CA LYS A 272 22.01 20.91 17.69
C LYS A 272 20.79 20.56 18.57
N GLN A 273 19.83 21.47 18.63
CA GLN A 273 18.68 21.25 19.46
C GLN A 273 17.38 21.29 18.66
N VAL A 274 16.38 20.62 19.17
CA VAL A 274 15.02 20.62 18.63
C VAL A 274 14.25 21.78 19.29
N ASP A 275 13.89 22.78 18.49
CA ASP A 275 13.15 23.95 18.97
C ASP A 275 11.62 23.71 18.99
N TRP A 276 11.15 22.90 18.06
CA TRP A 276 9.72 22.53 18.02
C TRP A 276 9.53 21.12 17.47
N CYS A 277 8.47 20.48 17.88
CA CYS A 277 8.03 19.18 17.44
C CYS A 277 6.54 19.20 17.09
N GLU A 278 6.18 18.74 15.89
CA GLU A 278 4.81 18.46 15.47
C GLU A 278 4.67 17.04 14.99
N THR A 279 3.52 16.43 15.23
CA THR A 279 3.19 15.07 14.81
C THR A 279 2.00 15.06 13.87
N LEU A 280 2.09 14.31 12.78
CA LEU A 280 1.03 14.12 11.81
C LEU A 280 0.66 12.64 11.82
N SER A 281 -0.55 12.31 12.19
CA SER A 281 -1.00 10.92 12.25
C SER A 281 -2.52 10.80 12.15
N TRP A 282 -2.97 9.57 11.86
CA TRP A 282 -4.37 9.19 11.90
C TRP A 282 -4.59 8.18 13.05
N MET A 283 -4.25 8.61 14.26
CA MET A 283 -4.46 7.82 15.47
C MET A 283 -5.91 7.91 15.96
N ASP A 284 -6.34 6.87 16.67
CA ASP A 284 -7.65 6.83 17.34
C ASP A 284 -7.68 7.74 18.60
N ASN A 285 -6.51 8.03 19.16
CA ASN A 285 -6.33 8.96 20.28
C ASN A 285 -4.99 9.71 20.14
N ASP A 286 -4.87 10.86 20.81
CA ASP A 286 -3.69 11.72 20.74
C ASP A 286 -2.61 11.40 21.79
N ALA A 287 -2.72 10.29 22.53
CA ALA A 287 -1.81 10.00 23.65
C ALA A 287 -0.34 9.96 23.18
N LEU A 288 -0.02 9.11 22.18
CA LEU A 288 1.33 9.01 21.66
C LEU A 288 1.81 10.33 21.02
N ASN A 289 0.94 11.06 20.31
CA ASN A 289 1.28 12.36 19.74
C ASN A 289 1.76 13.34 20.82
N ASN A 290 1.07 13.37 21.96
CA ASN A 290 1.43 14.22 23.09
C ASN A 290 2.72 13.74 23.75
N GLU A 291 2.90 12.43 23.96
CA GLU A 291 4.11 11.84 24.50
C GLU A 291 5.35 12.15 23.66
N VAL A 292 5.24 12.08 22.32
CA VAL A 292 6.33 12.45 21.40
C VAL A 292 6.69 13.93 21.53
N LYS A 293 5.70 14.82 21.58
CA LYS A 293 5.94 16.26 21.78
C LYS A 293 6.59 16.55 23.14
N ASP A 294 6.12 15.89 24.20
CA ASP A 294 6.68 16.04 25.52
C ASP A 294 8.09 15.46 25.64
N TYR A 295 8.38 14.37 24.92
CA TYR A 295 9.76 13.84 24.83
C TYR A 295 10.73 14.91 24.36
N PHE A 296 10.43 15.62 23.29
CA PHE A 296 11.32 16.66 22.75
C PHE A 296 11.33 17.94 23.61
N ARG A 297 10.24 18.29 24.26
CA ARG A 297 10.23 19.42 25.23
C ARG A 297 11.15 19.17 26.41
N GLN A 298 11.24 17.95 26.91
CA GLN A 298 12.07 17.60 28.07
C GLN A 298 13.52 17.30 27.69
N ASN A 299 13.77 16.99 26.42
CA ASN A 299 15.01 16.40 25.96
C ASN A 299 15.51 17.02 24.64
N TYR A 300 15.53 18.34 24.55
CA TYR A 300 15.84 19.09 23.35
C TYR A 300 17.22 18.78 22.70
N ASN A 301 18.19 18.24 23.46
CA ASN A 301 19.53 17.88 22.95
C ASN A 301 19.69 16.36 22.67
N LYS A 302 18.61 15.57 22.62
CA LYS A 302 18.75 14.12 22.46
C LYS A 302 19.06 13.69 21.04
N ASN A 303 19.88 12.65 20.96
CA ASN A 303 20.14 11.87 19.76
C ASN A 303 18.84 11.24 19.24
N LEU A 304 18.54 11.39 17.96
CA LEU A 304 17.35 10.83 17.34
C LEU A 304 17.33 9.30 17.38
N THR A 305 18.48 8.63 17.37
CA THR A 305 18.56 7.17 17.56
C THR A 305 18.01 6.75 18.92
N GLU A 306 18.26 7.54 20.00
CA GLU A 306 17.67 7.29 21.32
C GLU A 306 16.17 7.55 21.31
N PHE A 307 15.70 8.56 20.58
CA PHE A 307 14.27 8.80 20.39
C PHE A 307 13.59 7.60 19.70
N VAL A 308 14.19 7.04 18.65
CA VAL A 308 13.63 5.85 17.97
C VAL A 308 13.50 4.67 18.93
N LYS A 309 14.52 4.42 19.78
CA LYS A 309 14.46 3.37 20.82
C LYS A 309 13.38 3.63 21.85
N TRP A 310 13.27 4.89 22.30
CA TRP A 310 12.20 5.31 23.19
C TRP A 310 10.82 5.13 22.54
N LEU A 311 10.65 5.56 21.29
CA LEU A 311 9.40 5.43 20.55
C LEU A 311 8.97 3.95 20.43
N ARG A 312 9.92 3.05 20.11
CA ARG A 312 9.67 1.61 20.03
C ARG A 312 9.08 1.06 21.34
N ALA A 313 9.57 1.53 22.48
CA ALA A 313 9.07 1.12 23.81
C ALA A 313 7.70 1.72 24.17
N HIS A 314 7.24 2.76 23.46
CA HIS A 314 5.96 3.46 23.73
C HIS A 314 4.89 3.21 22.67
N LEU A 315 5.15 2.33 21.68
CA LEU A 315 4.19 2.01 20.61
C LEU A 315 2.93 1.27 21.09
N ASP A 316 2.87 0.84 22.36
CA ASP A 316 1.63 0.29 22.93
C ASP A 316 0.51 1.32 22.99
N ASN A 317 0.87 2.60 23.02
CA ASN A 317 -0.07 3.74 22.95
C ASN A 317 -0.50 4.06 21.51
N TRP A 318 0.09 3.42 20.49
CA TRP A 318 -0.33 3.55 19.13
C TRP A 318 -1.59 2.72 18.86
N LYS A 319 -2.60 3.37 18.33
CA LYS A 319 -3.77 2.70 17.80
C LYS A 319 -4.19 3.34 16.50
N ARG A 320 -4.04 2.62 15.42
CA ARG A 320 -4.49 3.05 14.11
C ARG A 320 -5.99 3.25 14.10
N VAL A 321 -6.46 4.37 13.52
CA VAL A 321 -7.90 4.58 13.33
C VAL A 321 -8.47 3.51 12.40
N GLU A 322 -9.47 2.78 12.87
CA GLU A 322 -10.22 1.88 12.03
C GLU A 322 -11.11 2.67 11.07
N VAL A 323 -10.82 2.55 9.78
CA VAL A 323 -11.59 3.24 8.72
C VAL A 323 -13.08 2.89 8.76
N LYS A 324 -13.44 1.71 9.32
CA LYS A 324 -14.83 1.23 9.49
C LYS A 324 -15.60 2.03 10.55
N THR A 325 -14.89 2.56 11.57
CA THR A 325 -15.52 3.29 12.69
C THR A 325 -15.68 4.77 12.39
N MET A 326 -14.97 5.28 11.39
CA MET A 326 -15.19 6.65 10.94
C MET A 326 -16.62 6.75 10.42
N LYS A 327 -17.53 7.20 11.28
CA LYS A 327 -18.90 7.61 10.89
C LYS A 327 -18.75 8.78 9.92
N THR A 328 -18.54 8.43 8.69
CA THR A 328 -18.61 9.42 7.63
C THR A 328 -20.08 9.72 7.43
N SER A 329 -20.47 10.92 7.78
CA SER A 329 -21.45 11.64 6.97
C SER A 329 -20.78 11.80 5.59
N SER A 330 -20.44 10.68 4.96
CA SER A 330 -19.64 10.63 3.74
C SER A 330 -20.52 11.02 2.57
N GLN A 331 -20.75 12.31 2.45
CA GLN A 331 -21.07 12.85 1.17
C GLN A 331 -19.81 12.66 0.31
N MET A 332 -19.89 11.80 -0.67
CA MET A 332 -18.86 11.71 -1.72
C MET A 332 -18.62 13.12 -2.25
N SER A 333 -17.39 13.42 -2.62
CA SER A 333 -17.09 14.69 -3.30
C SER A 333 -17.96 14.81 -4.53
N LEU A 334 -18.30 16.04 -4.91
CA LEU A 334 -19.13 16.31 -6.10
C LEU A 334 -18.54 15.60 -7.33
N GLY A 335 -17.23 15.66 -7.51
CA GLY A 335 -16.53 14.99 -8.61
C GLY A 335 -16.68 13.47 -8.61
N SER A 336 -16.56 12.82 -7.45
CA SER A 336 -16.75 11.37 -7.34
C SER A 336 -18.20 10.95 -7.54
N THR A 337 -19.14 11.78 -7.09
CA THR A 337 -20.57 11.57 -7.33
C THR A 337 -20.89 11.68 -8.82
N LEU A 338 -20.42 12.73 -9.48
CA LEU A 338 -20.60 12.92 -10.94
C LEU A 338 -19.97 11.77 -11.74
N TYR A 339 -18.75 11.36 -11.39
CA TYR A 339 -18.09 10.23 -12.03
C TYR A 339 -18.92 8.95 -11.94
N LEU A 340 -19.45 8.62 -10.76
CA LEU A 340 -20.29 7.45 -10.56
C LEU A 340 -21.56 7.51 -11.41
N TRP A 341 -22.25 8.66 -11.42
CA TRP A 341 -23.47 8.84 -12.19
C TRP A 341 -23.22 8.78 -13.71
N ILE A 342 -22.15 9.42 -14.18
CA ILE A 342 -21.77 9.38 -15.60
C ILE A 342 -21.43 7.95 -16.02
N SER A 343 -20.61 7.22 -15.22
CA SER A 343 -20.25 5.84 -15.51
C SER A 343 -21.46 4.93 -15.53
N ALA A 344 -22.36 5.05 -14.54
CA ALA A 344 -23.58 4.27 -14.48
C ALA A 344 -24.52 4.56 -15.67
N SER A 345 -24.63 5.81 -16.08
CA SER A 345 -25.44 6.20 -17.24
C SER A 345 -24.87 5.68 -18.56
N LEU A 346 -23.56 5.75 -18.77
CA LEU A 346 -22.90 5.23 -19.97
C LEU A 346 -23.04 3.69 -20.05
N ILE A 347 -22.85 2.98 -18.95
CA ILE A 347 -23.02 1.54 -18.88
C ILE A 347 -24.48 1.16 -19.13
N SER A 348 -25.45 1.90 -18.58
CA SER A 348 -26.86 1.67 -18.81
C SER A 348 -27.27 1.91 -20.28
N ALA A 349 -26.73 2.95 -20.90
CA ALA A 349 -26.92 3.19 -22.33
C ALA A 349 -26.34 2.06 -23.19
N PHE A 350 -25.16 1.57 -22.83
CA PHE A 350 -24.55 0.41 -23.49
C PHE A 350 -25.40 -0.87 -23.32
N VAL A 351 -25.97 -1.11 -22.14
CA VAL A 351 -26.89 -2.23 -21.87
C VAL A 351 -28.12 -2.13 -22.79
N LEU A 352 -28.72 -0.95 -22.92
CA LEU A 352 -29.87 -0.74 -23.82
C LEU A 352 -29.50 -0.94 -25.30
N LEU A 353 -28.30 -0.50 -25.70
CA LEU A 353 -27.79 -0.73 -27.05
C LEU A 353 -27.61 -2.21 -27.36
N CYS A 354 -27.01 -2.96 -26.41
CA CYS A 354 -26.88 -4.41 -26.52
C CYS A 354 -28.26 -5.11 -26.60
N ALA A 355 -29.21 -4.69 -25.75
CA ALA A 355 -30.58 -5.20 -25.78
C ALA A 355 -31.26 -4.94 -27.15
N TYR A 356 -31.09 -3.74 -27.73
CA TYR A 356 -31.56 -3.43 -29.07
C TYR A 356 -30.93 -4.33 -30.11
N TRP A 357 -29.61 -4.56 -30.08
CA TRP A 357 -28.93 -5.42 -31.06
C TRP A 357 -29.33 -6.90 -30.95
N ILE A 358 -29.61 -7.39 -29.75
CA ILE A 358 -30.01 -8.80 -29.50
C ILE A 358 -31.47 -9.04 -29.82
N GLY A 359 -32.35 -8.09 -29.49
CA GLY A 359 -33.79 -8.25 -29.54
C GLY A 359 -34.53 -7.31 -30.52
N GLY A 360 -33.81 -6.34 -31.13
CA GLY A 360 -34.39 -5.43 -32.08
C GLY A 360 -34.32 -5.94 -33.50
N LYS A 361 -35.45 -6.37 -34.04
CA LYS A 361 -35.71 -6.48 -35.47
C LYS A 361 -36.69 -5.42 -35.88
#